data_73170e13eef7ba4bf6858d48d68e9331
#
_entry.id   73170e13eef7ba4bf6858d48d68e9331
#
_cell.length_a   1.000
_cell.length_b   1.000
_cell.length_c   1.000
_cell.angle_alpha   90.00
_cell.angle_beta   90.00
_cell.angle_gamma   90.00
#
_symmetry.space_group_name_H-M   'P 1'
#
loop_
_entity.id
_entity.type
_entity.pdbx_description
1 polymer ?
#
loop_
_entity_poly.entity_id
_entity_poly.type
_entity_poly.pdbx_seq_one_letter_code
_entity_poly.pdbx_strand_id
1 'polypeptide(L)'
;LFNTPLISSEFPIATTWLNAQIGTSGRLFANADQNIKNAMIFPATTEAQLIALFAQRSQYFSQMQSLTTSLENGTPDSIAVSMLIQLKTDSLCIVTNQIDTIINQTMATRQSQLTTVSGQVNNLPDTAMYEFARKKLFGFQIKTLKGDTLTSSEIVELTSISKGCFFDLGSTVQDAQLLLPADIQVKFLTDEHVNYENCTDRNAISNKNDRYILSKVAIFPNPALDYINAKPLAQDLQISKWQIVDILGHQLLSGKGTSSNIRIDIKQLSVGIYTFSGTLDNGAFFYTAFTIQR
;
A
#
# COMPACT_ATOMS: atom_id res chain seq x y z
N LEU A 1 -8.03 -10.53 1.97
CA LEU A 1 -8.98 -11.26 2.82
C LEU A 1 -8.69 -11.06 4.31
N PHE A 2 -7.43 -11.22 4.75
CA PHE A 2 -7.08 -11.13 6.18
C PHE A 2 -7.41 -9.77 6.83
N ASN A 3 -7.39 -8.68 6.07
CA ASN A 3 -7.54 -7.31 6.57
C ASN A 3 -8.87 -6.66 6.15
N THR A 4 -9.86 -7.43 5.69
CA THR A 4 -11.15 -6.93 5.21
C THR A 4 -12.29 -7.54 6.04
N PRO A 5 -12.65 -6.94 7.19
CA PRO A 5 -13.64 -7.50 8.12
C PRO A 5 -15.04 -7.66 7.50
N LEU A 6 -15.40 -6.85 6.51
CA LEU A 6 -16.69 -6.94 5.83
C LEU A 6 -16.87 -8.25 5.05
N ILE A 7 -15.79 -8.81 4.48
CA ILE A 7 -15.89 -10.08 3.72
C ILE A 7 -16.26 -11.24 4.62
N SER A 8 -15.82 -11.26 5.87
CA SER A 8 -16.13 -12.34 6.81
C SER A 8 -17.59 -12.33 7.28
N SER A 9 -18.24 -11.17 7.32
CA SER A 9 -19.66 -11.04 7.69
C SER A 9 -20.61 -11.41 6.55
N GLU A 10 -20.20 -11.15 5.30
CA GLU A 10 -21.02 -11.40 4.12
C GLU A 10 -20.87 -12.82 3.56
N PHE A 11 -19.73 -13.46 3.80
CA PHE A 11 -19.41 -14.79 3.26
C PHE A 11 -18.98 -15.78 4.34
N PRO A 12 -19.87 -16.64 4.83
CA PRO A 12 -19.57 -17.65 5.88
C PRO A 12 -18.39 -18.58 5.51
N ILE A 13 -18.23 -18.90 4.22
CA ILE A 13 -17.10 -19.71 3.72
C ILE A 13 -15.77 -18.99 3.95
N ALA A 14 -15.73 -17.66 3.77
CA ALA A 14 -14.55 -16.85 4.05
C ALA A 14 -14.18 -16.89 5.55
N THR A 15 -15.17 -16.87 6.44
CA THR A 15 -14.97 -16.98 7.89
C THR A 15 -14.36 -18.33 8.26
N THR A 16 -14.89 -19.42 7.70
CA THR A 16 -14.36 -20.78 7.94
C THR A 16 -12.91 -20.89 7.46
N TRP A 17 -12.61 -20.38 6.26
CA TRP A 17 -11.25 -20.37 5.73
C TRP A 17 -10.31 -19.52 6.59
N LEU A 18 -10.73 -18.32 7.00
CA LEU A 18 -9.95 -17.44 7.87
C LEU A 18 -9.63 -18.10 9.22
N ASN A 19 -10.58 -18.82 9.80
CA ASN A 19 -10.38 -19.55 11.04
C ASN A 19 -9.39 -20.70 10.89
N ALA A 20 -9.38 -21.39 9.74
CA ALA A 20 -8.41 -22.42 9.42
C ALA A 20 -6.98 -21.88 9.22
N GLN A 21 -6.84 -20.56 9.00
CA GLN A 21 -5.52 -19.89 8.86
C GLN A 21 -4.92 -19.45 10.21
N ILE A 22 -5.61 -19.64 11.33
CA ILE A 22 -5.09 -19.27 12.66
C ILE A 22 -3.78 -20.03 12.92
N GLY A 23 -2.73 -19.28 13.26
CA GLY A 23 -1.39 -19.82 13.51
C GLY A 23 -0.53 -20.02 12.25
N THR A 24 -1.07 -19.85 11.04
CA THR A 24 -0.25 -19.88 9.83
C THR A 24 0.61 -18.61 9.73
N SER A 25 1.76 -18.72 9.06
CA SER A 25 2.64 -17.60 8.77
C SER A 25 1.90 -16.41 8.14
N GLY A 26 1.10 -16.66 7.10
CA GLY A 26 0.32 -15.62 6.43
C GLY A 26 -0.61 -14.85 7.38
N ARG A 27 -1.27 -15.55 8.31
CA ARG A 27 -2.14 -14.90 9.32
C ARG A 27 -1.36 -14.09 10.34
N LEU A 28 -0.20 -14.60 10.78
CA LEU A 28 0.66 -13.89 11.73
C LEU A 28 1.17 -12.57 11.13
N PHE A 29 1.65 -12.60 9.89
CA PHE A 29 2.08 -11.39 9.17
C PHE A 29 0.95 -10.39 8.92
N ALA A 30 -0.24 -10.86 8.54
CA ALA A 30 -1.42 -10.01 8.36
C ALA A 30 -1.85 -9.34 9.67
N ASN A 31 -1.81 -10.06 10.79
CA ASN A 31 -2.11 -9.50 12.12
C ASN A 31 -1.08 -8.43 12.52
N ALA A 32 0.22 -8.68 12.28
CA ALA A 32 1.26 -7.70 12.57
C ALA A 32 1.06 -6.41 11.74
N ASP A 33 0.78 -6.54 10.44
CA ASP A 33 0.48 -5.41 9.55
C ASP A 33 -0.73 -4.60 10.06
N GLN A 34 -1.81 -5.28 10.43
CA GLN A 34 -2.99 -4.62 10.97
C GLN A 34 -2.72 -3.93 12.31
N ASN A 35 -1.92 -4.52 13.18
CA ASN A 35 -1.56 -3.92 14.46
C ASN A 35 -0.67 -2.68 14.30
N ILE A 36 0.25 -2.67 13.31
CA ILE A 36 1.03 -1.48 12.93
C ILE A 36 0.08 -0.37 12.47
N LYS A 37 -0.86 -0.69 11.57
CA LYS A 37 -1.87 0.26 11.06
C LYS A 37 -2.74 0.81 12.19
N ASN A 38 -3.23 -0.06 13.07
CA ASN A 38 -4.07 0.35 14.20
C ASN A 38 -3.34 1.29 15.17
N ALA A 39 -2.03 1.08 15.39
CA ALA A 39 -1.22 1.98 16.21
C ALA A 39 -1.07 3.39 15.61
N MET A 40 -1.36 3.58 14.32
CA MET A 40 -1.31 4.88 13.65
C MET A 40 -2.64 5.64 13.67
N ILE A 41 -3.75 4.97 13.97
CA ILE A 41 -5.08 5.56 13.93
C ILE A 41 -5.31 6.36 15.20
N PHE A 42 -5.68 7.64 15.06
CA PHE A 42 -6.22 8.43 16.15
C PHE A 42 -7.60 7.90 16.54
N PRO A 43 -7.87 7.68 17.85
CA PRO A 43 -9.23 7.37 18.28
C PRO A 43 -10.19 8.50 17.88
N ALA A 44 -11.33 8.18 17.28
CA ALA A 44 -12.29 9.19 16.80
C ALA A 44 -12.75 10.15 17.92
N THR A 45 -12.84 9.66 19.15
CA THR A 45 -13.15 10.50 20.33
C THR A 45 -12.05 11.52 20.62
N THR A 46 -10.78 11.12 20.51
CA THR A 46 -9.62 12.00 20.70
C THR A 46 -9.53 13.04 19.59
N GLU A 47 -9.78 12.65 18.36
CA GLU A 47 -9.83 13.56 17.22
C GLU A 47 -10.92 14.61 17.40
N ALA A 48 -12.14 14.21 17.77
CA ALA A 48 -13.24 15.11 18.03
C ALA A 48 -12.93 16.11 19.19
N GLN A 49 -12.29 15.65 20.26
CA GLN A 49 -11.85 16.49 21.36
C GLN A 49 -10.81 17.53 20.90
N LEU A 50 -9.82 17.13 20.12
CA LEU A 50 -8.81 18.04 19.58
C LEU A 50 -9.43 19.08 18.65
N ILE A 51 -10.35 18.70 17.77
CA ILE A 51 -11.07 19.63 16.89
C ILE A 51 -11.81 20.68 17.71
N ALA A 52 -12.53 20.27 18.77
CA ALA A 52 -13.26 21.20 19.64
C ALA A 52 -12.31 22.15 20.36
N LEU A 53 -11.18 21.68 20.90
CA LEU A 53 -10.19 22.51 21.58
C LEU A 53 -9.46 23.48 20.63
N PHE A 54 -9.15 23.03 19.40
CA PHE A 54 -8.58 23.91 18.38
C PHE A 54 -9.57 25.04 17.98
N ALA A 55 -10.85 24.73 17.85
CA ALA A 55 -11.90 25.72 17.58
C ALA A 55 -11.99 26.72 18.74
N GLN A 56 -11.97 26.26 19.99
CA GLN A 56 -12.01 27.11 21.19
C GLN A 56 -10.76 28.01 21.28
N ARG A 57 -9.58 27.47 21.00
CA ARG A 57 -8.33 28.24 20.93
C ARG A 57 -8.41 29.35 19.88
N SER A 58 -8.92 29.04 18.69
CA SER A 58 -9.11 30.01 17.61
C SER A 58 -10.08 31.14 18.04
N GLN A 59 -11.16 30.78 18.73
CA GLN A 59 -12.12 31.77 19.26
C GLN A 59 -11.46 32.72 20.27
N TYR A 60 -10.64 32.22 21.19
CA TYR A 60 -9.93 33.06 22.15
C TYR A 60 -8.94 34.00 21.45
N PHE A 61 -8.21 33.54 20.44
CA PHE A 61 -7.34 34.41 19.64
C PHE A 61 -8.11 35.54 18.97
N SER A 62 -9.24 35.24 18.34
CA SER A 62 -10.09 36.25 17.68
C SER A 62 -10.62 37.27 18.68
N GLN A 63 -11.04 36.83 19.89
CA GLN A 63 -11.51 37.75 20.96
C GLN A 63 -10.37 38.62 21.46
N MET A 64 -9.18 38.09 21.69
CA MET A 64 -8.01 38.87 22.08
C MET A 64 -7.64 39.92 21.05
N GLN A 65 -7.64 39.56 19.76
CA GLN A 65 -7.36 40.48 18.67
C GLN A 65 -8.35 41.64 18.66
N SER A 66 -9.65 41.36 18.83
CA SER A 66 -10.70 42.38 18.90
C SER A 66 -10.50 43.34 20.12
N LEU A 67 -10.17 42.78 21.28
CA LEU A 67 -9.91 43.58 22.49
C LEU A 67 -8.64 44.43 22.34
N THR A 68 -7.58 43.89 21.73
CA THR A 68 -6.35 44.63 21.46
C THR A 68 -6.61 45.81 20.52
N THR A 69 -7.37 45.60 19.45
CA THR A 69 -7.79 46.67 18.52
C THR A 69 -8.62 47.77 19.25
N SER A 70 -9.48 47.34 20.19
CA SER A 70 -10.24 48.30 21.00
C SER A 70 -9.33 49.17 21.87
N LEU A 71 -8.28 48.62 22.47
CA LEU A 71 -7.27 49.38 23.23
C LEU A 71 -6.52 50.38 22.36
N GLU A 72 -6.07 49.93 21.17
CA GLU A 72 -5.34 50.76 20.21
C GLU A 72 -6.18 51.94 19.73
N ASN A 73 -7.49 51.77 19.61
CA ASN A 73 -8.44 52.80 19.20
C ASN A 73 -8.85 53.78 20.36
N GLY A 74 -8.26 53.62 21.53
CA GLY A 74 -8.46 54.56 22.64
C GLY A 74 -9.80 54.38 23.36
N THR A 75 -10.14 53.16 23.74
CA THR A 75 -11.36 52.89 24.54
C THR A 75 -11.38 53.64 25.87
N PRO A 76 -12.54 54.16 26.34
CA PRO A 76 -12.65 54.90 27.60
C PRO A 76 -12.30 54.08 28.85
N ASP A 77 -12.48 52.76 28.79
CA ASP A 77 -12.18 51.81 29.89
C ASP A 77 -11.02 50.87 29.55
N SER A 78 -9.84 51.45 29.40
CA SER A 78 -8.63 50.69 29.04
C SER A 78 -8.22 49.68 30.11
N ILE A 79 -8.53 49.91 31.39
CA ILE A 79 -8.21 48.99 32.48
C ILE A 79 -9.08 47.74 32.40
N ALA A 80 -10.40 47.86 32.21
CA ALA A 80 -11.30 46.75 32.09
C ALA A 80 -10.96 45.88 30.83
N VAL A 81 -10.64 46.54 29.70
CA VAL A 81 -10.23 45.81 28.49
C VAL A 81 -8.92 45.08 28.71
N SER A 82 -7.94 45.65 29.39
CA SER A 82 -6.68 44.98 29.74
C SER A 82 -6.91 43.74 30.62
N MET A 83 -7.81 43.85 31.63
CA MET A 83 -8.19 42.69 32.45
C MET A 83 -8.88 41.58 31.65
N LEU A 84 -9.73 41.94 30.67
CA LEU A 84 -10.35 40.96 29.78
C LEU A 84 -9.32 40.28 28.87
N ILE A 85 -8.33 41.00 28.36
CA ILE A 85 -7.23 40.43 27.59
C ILE A 85 -6.46 39.39 28.44
N GLN A 86 -6.14 39.77 29.70
CA GLN A 86 -5.47 38.85 30.61
C GLN A 86 -6.29 37.58 30.85
N LEU A 87 -7.58 37.71 31.12
CA LEU A 87 -8.48 36.55 31.32
C LEU A 87 -8.54 35.64 30.08
N LYS A 88 -8.55 36.22 28.85
CA LYS A 88 -8.53 35.47 27.62
C LYS A 88 -7.17 34.80 27.38
N THR A 89 -6.08 35.44 27.78
CA THR A 89 -4.72 34.86 27.75
C THR A 89 -4.63 33.66 28.66
N ASP A 90 -5.15 33.74 29.87
CA ASP A 90 -5.18 32.62 30.83
C ASP A 90 -6.03 31.45 30.27
N SER A 91 -7.20 31.78 29.70
CA SER A 91 -8.06 30.78 29.06
C SER A 91 -7.37 30.11 27.86
N LEU A 92 -6.64 30.87 27.06
CA LEU A 92 -5.84 30.36 25.93
C LEU A 92 -4.73 29.41 26.41
N CYS A 93 -4.04 29.76 27.50
CA CYS A 93 -3.02 28.94 28.11
C CYS A 93 -3.60 27.58 28.58
N ILE A 94 -4.77 27.62 29.26
CA ILE A 94 -5.46 26.43 29.72
C ILE A 94 -5.80 25.51 28.55
N VAL A 95 -6.41 26.01 27.47
CA VAL A 95 -6.79 25.23 26.30
C VAL A 95 -5.57 24.68 25.60
N THR A 96 -4.49 25.46 25.48
CA THR A 96 -3.24 25.00 24.88
C THR A 96 -2.65 23.85 25.68
N ASN A 97 -2.60 23.94 27.00
CA ASN A 97 -2.13 22.86 27.87
C ASN A 97 -3.00 21.61 27.79
N GLN A 98 -4.32 21.76 27.60
CA GLN A 98 -5.21 20.62 27.37
C GLN A 98 -4.90 19.90 26.02
N ILE A 99 -4.68 20.67 24.95
CA ILE A 99 -4.28 20.15 23.64
C ILE A 99 -2.97 19.37 23.76
N ASP A 100 -1.94 19.97 24.38
CA ASP A 100 -0.63 19.35 24.56
C ASP A 100 -0.72 18.07 25.39
N THR A 101 -1.54 18.07 26.43
CA THR A 101 -1.78 16.91 27.28
C THR A 101 -2.38 15.75 26.48
N ILE A 102 -3.41 16.01 25.68
CA ILE A 102 -4.06 15.00 24.85
C ILE A 102 -3.09 14.45 23.78
N ILE A 103 -2.34 15.33 23.11
CA ILE A 103 -1.34 14.93 22.13
C ILE A 103 -0.28 14.05 22.78
N ASN A 104 0.28 14.46 23.90
CA ASN A 104 1.33 13.72 24.60
C ASN A 104 0.83 12.34 25.10
N GLN A 105 -0.37 12.26 25.65
CA GLN A 105 -0.99 11.01 26.06
C GLN A 105 -1.21 10.06 24.87
N THR A 106 -1.69 10.60 23.74
CA THR A 106 -1.91 9.82 22.52
C THR A 106 -0.61 9.30 21.94
N MET A 107 0.44 10.13 21.94
CA MET A 107 1.78 9.74 21.48
C MET A 107 2.38 8.68 22.40
N ALA A 108 2.23 8.78 23.71
CA ALA A 108 2.69 7.78 24.68
C ALA A 108 1.96 6.45 24.49
N THR A 109 0.64 6.48 24.26
CA THR A 109 -0.17 5.28 23.96
C THR A 109 0.31 4.62 22.67
N ARG A 110 0.54 5.40 21.61
CA ARG A 110 1.08 4.92 20.35
C ARG A 110 2.46 4.27 20.51
N GLN A 111 3.36 4.88 21.27
CA GLN A 111 4.68 4.34 21.56
C GLN A 111 4.58 2.98 22.28
N SER A 112 3.66 2.86 23.24
CA SER A 112 3.40 1.60 23.95
C SER A 112 2.86 0.52 23.00
N GLN A 113 1.88 0.87 22.16
CA GLN A 113 1.33 -0.06 21.16
C GLN A 113 2.40 -0.53 20.18
N LEU A 114 3.21 0.39 19.62
CA LEU A 114 4.31 0.04 18.71
C LEU A 114 5.37 -0.83 19.38
N THR A 115 5.60 -0.66 20.69
CA THR A 115 6.51 -1.52 21.44
C THR A 115 5.96 -2.94 21.58
N THR A 116 4.67 -3.08 21.86
CA THR A 116 3.98 -4.38 21.89
C THR A 116 4.03 -5.07 20.52
N VAL A 117 3.72 -4.33 19.44
CA VAL A 117 3.77 -4.85 18.07
C VAL A 117 5.21 -5.25 17.68
N SER A 118 6.22 -4.49 18.10
CA SER A 118 7.64 -4.85 17.89
C SER A 118 7.96 -6.20 18.50
N GLY A 119 7.47 -6.49 19.71
CA GLY A 119 7.60 -7.82 20.33
C GLY A 119 6.92 -8.92 19.51
N GLN A 120 5.74 -8.66 18.97
CA GLN A 120 5.05 -9.61 18.07
C GLN A 120 5.83 -9.85 16.79
N VAL A 121 6.35 -8.79 16.15
CA VAL A 121 7.17 -8.87 14.93
C VAL A 121 8.43 -9.69 15.16
N ASN A 122 9.09 -9.54 16.30
CA ASN A 122 10.30 -10.32 16.62
C ASN A 122 10.01 -11.83 16.67
N ASN A 123 8.80 -12.23 17.02
CA ASN A 123 8.36 -13.63 17.07
C ASN A 123 7.80 -14.17 15.75
N LEU A 124 7.75 -13.37 14.69
CA LEU A 124 7.33 -13.84 13.37
C LEU A 124 8.36 -14.84 12.81
N PRO A 125 7.89 -15.86 12.05
CA PRO A 125 8.79 -16.76 11.34
C PRO A 125 9.63 -15.99 10.31
N ASP A 126 10.82 -16.49 10.01
CA ASP A 126 11.77 -15.92 9.06
C ASP A 126 12.52 -16.98 8.26
N THR A 127 11.90 -18.14 8.09
CA THR A 127 12.48 -19.29 7.38
C THR A 127 12.42 -19.14 5.87
N ALA A 128 11.35 -18.53 5.34
CA ALA A 128 11.21 -18.23 3.94
C ALA A 128 11.73 -16.81 3.62
N MET A 129 12.24 -16.60 2.40
CA MET A 129 12.80 -15.31 1.98
C MET A 129 11.82 -14.15 2.15
N TYR A 130 10.54 -14.35 1.78
CA TYR A 130 9.51 -13.32 1.93
C TYR A 130 9.19 -13.03 3.42
N GLU A 131 9.24 -14.05 4.28
CA GLU A 131 9.03 -13.90 5.73
C GLU A 131 10.14 -13.06 6.34
N PHE A 132 11.39 -13.39 6.02
CA PHE A 132 12.56 -12.63 6.45
C PHE A 132 12.46 -11.17 6.01
N ALA A 133 12.23 -10.92 4.72
CA ALA A 133 12.14 -9.57 4.18
C ALA A 133 10.98 -8.77 4.79
N ARG A 134 9.79 -9.37 4.94
CA ARG A 134 8.62 -8.72 5.54
C ARG A 134 8.82 -8.41 7.02
N LYS A 135 9.40 -9.34 7.77
CA LYS A 135 9.75 -9.14 9.18
C LYS A 135 10.72 -7.95 9.36
N LYS A 136 11.76 -7.88 8.53
CA LYS A 136 12.69 -6.74 8.52
C LYS A 136 11.99 -5.43 8.20
N LEU A 137 11.16 -5.41 7.17
CA LEU A 137 10.39 -4.23 6.79
C LEU A 137 9.51 -3.73 7.93
N PHE A 138 8.80 -4.60 8.63
CA PHE A 138 8.00 -4.23 9.80
C PHE A 138 8.86 -3.62 10.91
N GLY A 139 10.07 -4.14 11.14
CA GLY A 139 11.03 -3.56 12.08
C GLY A 139 11.38 -2.11 11.70
N PHE A 140 11.68 -1.85 10.44
CA PHE A 140 11.99 -0.51 9.92
C PHE A 140 10.80 0.43 10.02
N GLN A 141 9.60 -0.03 9.65
CA GLN A 141 8.37 0.73 9.79
C GLN A 141 8.10 1.14 11.24
N ILE A 142 8.19 0.20 12.18
CA ILE A 142 7.97 0.47 13.60
C ILE A 142 9.00 1.47 14.13
N LYS A 143 10.27 1.33 13.75
CA LYS A 143 11.34 2.25 14.14
C LYS A 143 11.04 3.68 13.66
N THR A 144 10.71 3.84 12.38
CA THR A 144 10.35 5.14 11.80
C THR A 144 9.09 5.73 12.45
N LEU A 145 8.08 4.90 12.72
CA LEU A 145 6.84 5.32 13.39
C LEU A 145 7.04 5.74 14.85
N LYS A 146 8.11 5.26 15.51
CA LYS A 146 8.53 5.70 16.82
C LYS A 146 9.27 7.05 16.79
N GLY A 147 9.58 7.56 15.61
CA GLY A 147 10.34 8.81 15.42
C GLY A 147 11.85 8.61 15.31
N ASP A 148 12.32 7.36 15.30
CA ASP A 148 13.73 7.05 15.14
C ASP A 148 14.12 7.08 13.66
N THR A 149 15.34 7.52 13.37
CA THR A 149 15.90 7.50 12.02
C THR A 149 16.52 6.14 11.71
N LEU A 150 16.40 5.71 10.45
CA LEU A 150 17.11 4.52 9.98
C LEU A 150 18.60 4.82 9.86
N THR A 151 19.42 3.89 10.30
CA THR A 151 20.89 3.95 10.13
C THR A 151 21.27 3.69 8.67
N SER A 152 22.49 4.07 8.28
CA SER A 152 22.99 3.80 6.92
C SER A 152 22.96 2.31 6.57
N SER A 153 23.24 1.42 7.53
CA SER A 153 23.17 -0.04 7.32
C SER A 153 21.74 -0.51 7.08
N GLU A 154 20.76 0.02 7.84
CA GLU A 154 19.33 -0.29 7.66
C GLU A 154 18.80 0.23 6.32
N ILE A 155 19.25 1.40 5.87
CA ILE A 155 18.93 1.94 4.54
C ILE A 155 19.47 1.04 3.43
N VAL A 156 20.69 0.52 3.56
CA VAL A 156 21.27 -0.44 2.60
C VAL A 156 20.44 -1.73 2.56
N GLU A 157 20.06 -2.26 3.72
CA GLU A 157 19.22 -3.47 3.82
C GLU A 157 17.84 -3.23 3.23
N LEU A 158 17.20 -2.10 3.55
CA LEU A 158 15.91 -1.69 2.98
C LEU A 158 15.97 -1.50 1.45
N THR A 159 17.07 -0.92 0.96
CA THR A 159 17.34 -0.79 -0.48
C THR A 159 17.49 -2.15 -1.15
N SER A 160 18.12 -3.11 -0.48
CA SER A 160 18.22 -4.49 -0.99
C SER A 160 16.84 -5.14 -1.11
N ILE A 161 15.97 -4.99 -0.10
CA ILE A 161 14.58 -5.50 -0.14
C ILE A 161 13.79 -4.83 -1.27
N SER A 162 13.92 -3.50 -1.43
CA SER A 162 13.21 -2.73 -2.46
C SER A 162 13.60 -3.08 -3.90
N LYS A 163 14.78 -3.66 -4.09
CA LYS A 163 15.27 -4.18 -5.37
C LYS A 163 15.03 -5.68 -5.55
N GLY A 164 14.44 -6.33 -4.56
CA GLY A 164 14.15 -7.76 -4.60
C GLY A 164 13.13 -8.13 -5.68
N CYS A 165 13.05 -9.43 -5.97
CA CYS A 165 12.07 -9.94 -6.91
C CYS A 165 10.64 -9.83 -6.35
N PHE A 166 9.74 -9.19 -7.09
CA PHE A 166 8.34 -9.07 -6.71
C PHE A 166 7.64 -10.44 -6.57
N PHE A 167 7.99 -11.43 -7.40
CA PHE A 167 7.42 -12.77 -7.33
C PHE A 167 7.84 -13.53 -6.06
N ASP A 168 9.00 -13.21 -5.51
CA ASP A 168 9.50 -13.85 -4.28
C ASP A 168 9.09 -13.11 -3.02
N LEU A 169 9.02 -11.77 -3.07
CA LEU A 169 8.80 -10.90 -1.91
C LEU A 169 7.40 -10.23 -1.90
N GLY A 170 6.64 -10.32 -3.00
CA GLY A 170 5.31 -9.71 -3.11
C GLY A 170 5.32 -8.20 -2.90
N SER A 171 4.27 -7.68 -2.26
CA SER A 171 4.14 -6.25 -1.96
C SER A 171 5.23 -5.68 -1.05
N THR A 172 6.03 -6.55 -0.39
CA THR A 172 7.14 -6.12 0.47
C THR A 172 8.14 -5.24 -0.27
N VAL A 173 8.36 -5.49 -1.56
CA VAL A 173 9.21 -4.68 -2.43
C VAL A 173 8.69 -3.25 -2.54
N GLN A 174 7.41 -3.08 -2.83
CA GLN A 174 6.76 -1.76 -2.97
C GLN A 174 6.73 -1.01 -1.63
N ASP A 175 6.35 -1.72 -0.55
CA ASP A 175 6.31 -1.13 0.79
C ASP A 175 7.72 -0.68 1.23
N ALA A 176 8.77 -1.42 0.86
CA ALA A 176 10.15 -1.03 1.12
C ALA A 176 10.58 0.21 0.32
N GLN A 177 10.15 0.32 -0.95
CA GLN A 177 10.40 1.52 -1.76
C GLN A 177 9.78 2.77 -1.14
N LEU A 178 8.55 2.66 -0.64
CA LEU A 178 7.85 3.78 0.01
C LEU A 178 8.50 4.22 1.34
N LEU A 179 9.21 3.34 2.00
CA LEU A 179 9.88 3.64 3.27
C LEU A 179 11.30 4.24 3.10
N LEU A 180 11.88 4.14 1.90
CA LEU A 180 13.19 4.73 1.61
C LEU A 180 13.16 6.26 1.68
N PRO A 181 14.28 6.92 2.01
CA PRO A 181 14.42 8.36 1.91
C PRO A 181 14.07 8.91 0.52
N ALA A 182 13.48 10.09 0.45
CA ALA A 182 12.91 10.66 -0.78
C ALA A 182 13.94 10.80 -1.93
N ASP A 183 15.20 11.08 -1.61
CA ASP A 183 16.29 11.17 -2.58
C ASP A 183 16.66 9.82 -3.23
N ILE A 184 16.37 8.73 -2.54
CA ILE A 184 16.55 7.36 -3.03
C ILE A 184 15.27 6.92 -3.79
N GLN A 185 14.07 7.27 -3.28
CA GLN A 185 12.80 6.96 -3.94
C GLN A 185 12.72 7.52 -5.37
N VAL A 186 13.17 8.76 -5.57
CA VAL A 186 13.15 9.40 -6.90
C VAL A 186 13.96 8.60 -7.94
N LYS A 187 15.07 7.98 -7.52
CA LYS A 187 15.86 7.12 -8.42
C LYS A 187 15.11 5.88 -8.87
N PHE A 188 14.25 5.31 -8.01
CA PHE A 188 13.40 4.16 -8.38
C PHE A 188 12.25 4.54 -9.30
N LEU A 189 11.69 5.73 -9.15
CA LEU A 189 10.59 6.23 -9.99
C LEU A 189 11.04 6.63 -11.39
N THR A 190 12.32 7.02 -11.54
CA THR A 190 12.92 7.43 -12.83
C THR A 190 13.60 6.30 -13.57
N ASP A 191 14.03 5.25 -12.90
CA ASP A 191 14.51 4.03 -13.53
C ASP A 191 13.31 3.18 -13.98
N GLU A 192 13.03 3.17 -15.28
CA GLU A 192 11.97 2.37 -15.92
C GLU A 192 12.18 0.85 -15.76
N HIS A 193 13.21 0.43 -15.08
CA HIS A 193 13.54 -0.95 -14.79
C HIS A 193 13.12 -1.32 -13.36
N VAL A 194 11.85 -1.71 -13.21
CA VAL A 194 11.51 -2.67 -12.16
C VAL A 194 12.36 -3.92 -12.48
N ASN A 195 13.45 -4.08 -11.73
CA ASN A 195 14.45 -5.11 -11.98
C ASN A 195 13.85 -6.49 -11.76
N TYR A 196 13.23 -7.05 -12.79
CA TYR A 196 12.90 -8.49 -12.85
C TYR A 196 14.18 -9.36 -12.92
N GLU A 197 15.35 -8.75 -13.14
CA GLU A 197 16.65 -9.43 -13.21
C GLU A 197 17.07 -10.07 -11.89
N ASN A 198 16.54 -9.61 -10.75
CA ASN A 198 16.83 -10.18 -9.43
C ASN A 198 15.87 -11.31 -9.02
N CYS A 199 14.93 -11.70 -9.90
CA CYS A 199 14.10 -12.86 -9.65
C CYS A 199 14.93 -14.13 -9.85
N THR A 200 15.19 -14.86 -8.76
CA THR A 200 15.83 -16.17 -8.84
C THR A 200 14.92 -17.10 -9.62
N ASP A 201 15.40 -17.59 -10.77
CA ASP A 201 14.72 -18.60 -11.55
C ASP A 201 14.40 -19.80 -10.66
N ARG A 202 13.15 -19.96 -10.24
CA ARG A 202 12.68 -21.15 -9.53
C ARG A 202 12.76 -22.42 -10.39
N ASN A 203 13.09 -22.28 -11.67
CA ASN A 203 13.32 -23.35 -12.62
C ASN A 203 14.70 -23.19 -13.27
N ALA A 204 15.77 -23.29 -12.47
CA ALA A 204 17.09 -23.62 -13.01
C ALA A 204 17.09 -25.06 -13.52
N ILE A 205 16.18 -25.40 -14.40
CA ILE A 205 16.27 -26.52 -15.31
C ILE A 205 16.64 -25.91 -16.64
N SER A 206 17.97 -25.93 -16.89
CA SER A 206 18.55 -25.90 -18.22
C SER A 206 18.30 -24.66 -19.09
N ASN A 207 19.37 -23.98 -19.33
CA ASN A 207 19.66 -23.01 -20.38
C ASN A 207 19.64 -21.52 -20.00
N LYS A 208 20.85 -20.99 -19.93
CA LYS A 208 21.22 -19.57 -19.76
C LYS A 208 20.63 -18.58 -20.79
N ASN A 209 19.58 -18.94 -21.52
CA ASN A 209 18.96 -18.08 -22.55
C ASN A 209 17.47 -17.83 -22.38
N ASP A 210 16.80 -18.43 -21.40
CA ASP A 210 15.38 -18.14 -21.17
C ASP A 210 15.25 -16.98 -20.16
N ARG A 211 15.60 -15.79 -20.62
CA ARG A 211 15.04 -14.56 -20.05
C ARG A 211 13.53 -14.69 -20.22
N TYR A 212 12.78 -14.74 -19.12
CA TYR A 212 11.36 -14.42 -19.13
C TYR A 212 11.21 -12.94 -19.53
N ILE A 213 11.43 -12.67 -20.80
CA ILE A 213 10.94 -11.45 -21.41
C ILE A 213 9.44 -11.65 -21.34
N LEU A 214 8.75 -10.91 -20.47
CA LEU A 214 7.31 -10.70 -20.56
C LEU A 214 7.07 -10.13 -21.96
N SER A 215 6.90 -11.03 -22.91
CA SER A 215 6.72 -10.65 -24.30
C SER A 215 5.38 -9.97 -24.37
N LYS A 216 5.40 -8.66 -24.59
CA LYS A 216 4.17 -7.89 -24.67
C LYS A 216 3.39 -8.35 -25.89
N VAL A 217 2.20 -8.82 -25.66
CA VAL A 217 1.21 -9.10 -26.71
C VAL A 217 0.18 -8.00 -26.65
N ALA A 218 0.02 -7.27 -27.75
CA ALA A 218 -1.00 -6.25 -27.87
C ALA A 218 -2.36 -6.91 -28.17
N ILE A 219 -3.41 -6.45 -27.51
CA ILE A 219 -4.81 -6.82 -27.77
C ILE A 219 -5.56 -5.61 -28.27
N PHE A 220 -6.26 -5.77 -29.38
CA PHE A 220 -7.08 -4.71 -29.96
C PHE A 220 -8.29 -5.27 -30.69
N PRO A 221 -9.46 -4.55 -30.67
CA PRO A 221 -9.71 -3.39 -29.85
C PRO A 221 -9.77 -3.75 -28.35
N ASN A 222 -9.46 -2.78 -27.50
CA ASN A 222 -9.67 -2.87 -26.07
C ASN A 222 -10.17 -1.49 -25.57
N PRO A 223 -11.43 -1.35 -25.14
CA PRO A 223 -12.44 -2.40 -24.96
C PRO A 223 -12.85 -3.11 -26.25
N ALA A 224 -13.18 -4.40 -26.12
CA ALA A 224 -13.59 -5.26 -27.20
C ALA A 224 -15.12 -5.43 -27.24
N LEU A 225 -15.68 -5.70 -28.43
CA LEU A 225 -17.10 -5.98 -28.64
C LEU A 225 -17.30 -7.49 -28.95
N ASP A 226 -16.98 -7.90 -30.16
CA ASP A 226 -17.26 -9.24 -30.69
C ASP A 226 -16.01 -10.08 -30.90
N TYR A 227 -14.88 -9.47 -31.06
CA TYR A 227 -13.59 -10.14 -31.30
C TYR A 227 -12.43 -9.34 -30.74
N ILE A 228 -11.32 -10.03 -30.54
CA ILE A 228 -10.02 -9.44 -30.28
C ILE A 228 -9.02 -9.91 -31.32
N ASN A 229 -8.04 -9.07 -31.63
CA ASN A 229 -6.82 -9.45 -32.31
C ASN A 229 -5.69 -9.42 -31.29
N ALA A 230 -4.89 -10.46 -31.25
CA ALA A 230 -3.72 -10.55 -30.37
C ALA A 230 -2.46 -10.64 -31.25
N LYS A 231 -1.52 -9.71 -31.01
CA LYS A 231 -0.28 -9.62 -31.79
C LYS A 231 0.92 -9.43 -30.85
N PRO A 232 1.99 -10.26 -30.96
CA PRO A 232 3.26 -9.96 -30.29
C PRO A 232 3.82 -8.61 -30.74
N LEU A 233 4.37 -7.83 -29.81
CA LEU A 233 5.00 -6.56 -30.14
C LEU A 233 6.38 -6.74 -30.80
N ALA A 234 7.06 -7.85 -30.51
CA ALA A 234 8.28 -8.22 -31.22
C ALA A 234 7.93 -8.87 -32.58
N GLN A 235 8.54 -8.38 -33.65
CA GLN A 235 8.16 -8.74 -35.03
C GLN A 235 8.43 -10.20 -35.40
N ASP A 236 9.39 -10.84 -34.73
CA ASP A 236 9.85 -12.21 -35.05
C ASP A 236 9.19 -13.29 -34.17
N LEU A 237 8.26 -12.90 -33.28
CA LEU A 237 7.60 -13.84 -32.38
C LEU A 237 6.18 -14.18 -32.83
N GLN A 238 5.78 -15.43 -32.55
CA GLN A 238 4.46 -15.96 -32.85
C GLN A 238 3.82 -16.56 -31.62
N ILE A 239 2.49 -16.43 -31.49
CA ILE A 239 1.73 -17.03 -30.42
C ILE A 239 1.55 -18.51 -30.71
N SER A 240 2.07 -19.40 -29.85
CA SER A 240 2.00 -20.86 -30.03
C SER A 240 0.84 -21.52 -29.28
N LYS A 241 0.54 -21.02 -28.09
CA LYS A 241 -0.61 -21.42 -27.26
C LYS A 241 -1.21 -20.19 -26.60
N TRP A 242 -2.52 -20.18 -26.44
CA TRP A 242 -3.21 -19.12 -25.77
C TRP A 242 -4.47 -19.61 -25.05
N GLN A 243 -4.88 -18.85 -24.05
CA GLN A 243 -6.15 -19.03 -23.34
C GLN A 243 -6.71 -17.67 -22.92
N ILE A 244 -8.03 -17.63 -22.77
CA ILE A 244 -8.75 -16.53 -22.11
C ILE A 244 -9.32 -17.07 -20.82
N VAL A 245 -9.03 -16.37 -19.73
CA VAL A 245 -9.53 -16.68 -18.38
C VAL A 245 -10.33 -15.51 -17.83
N ASP A 246 -11.31 -15.81 -16.98
CA ASP A 246 -12.04 -14.81 -16.21
C ASP A 246 -11.21 -14.31 -14.99
N ILE A 247 -11.78 -13.40 -14.22
CA ILE A 247 -11.14 -12.85 -13.01
C ILE A 247 -10.93 -13.89 -11.90
N LEU A 248 -11.59 -15.05 -11.97
CA LEU A 248 -11.44 -16.17 -11.04
C LEU A 248 -10.41 -17.18 -11.51
N GLY A 249 -9.88 -17.02 -12.74
CA GLY A 249 -8.91 -17.92 -13.35
C GLY A 249 -9.53 -19.10 -14.09
N HIS A 250 -10.86 -19.13 -14.30
CA HIS A 250 -11.50 -20.17 -15.10
C HIS A 250 -11.17 -19.97 -16.57
N GLN A 251 -10.67 -21.02 -17.20
CA GLN A 251 -10.42 -21.02 -18.64
C GLN A 251 -11.74 -21.06 -19.42
N LEU A 252 -11.99 -20.05 -20.23
CA LEU A 252 -13.21 -19.92 -21.04
C LEU A 252 -12.96 -20.27 -22.49
N LEU A 253 -11.84 -19.85 -23.05
CA LEU A 253 -11.41 -20.14 -24.40
C LEU A 253 -9.93 -20.51 -24.42
N SER A 254 -9.54 -21.34 -25.39
CA SER A 254 -8.12 -21.64 -25.62
C SER A 254 -7.87 -22.06 -27.06
N GLY A 255 -6.62 -21.94 -27.48
CA GLY A 255 -6.21 -22.39 -28.82
C GLY A 255 -4.72 -22.70 -28.90
N LYS A 256 -4.36 -23.40 -29.94
CA LYS A 256 -2.98 -23.73 -30.30
C LYS A 256 -2.77 -23.40 -31.78
N GLY A 257 -1.60 -22.97 -32.12
CA GLY A 257 -1.23 -22.67 -33.51
C GLY A 257 -0.25 -21.49 -33.53
N THR A 258 0.70 -21.56 -34.44
CA THR A 258 1.75 -20.53 -34.58
C THR A 258 1.26 -19.41 -35.49
N SER A 259 1.08 -18.22 -34.94
CA SER A 259 0.63 -17.06 -35.69
C SER A 259 1.16 -15.77 -35.10
N SER A 260 1.55 -14.84 -35.98
CA SER A 260 1.95 -13.50 -35.63
C SER A 260 0.77 -12.54 -35.34
N ASN A 261 -0.45 -12.95 -35.68
CA ASN A 261 -1.68 -12.22 -35.38
C ASN A 261 -2.84 -13.19 -35.28
N ILE A 262 -3.48 -13.27 -34.16
CA ILE A 262 -4.62 -14.18 -33.92
C ILE A 262 -5.88 -13.34 -33.72
N ARG A 263 -6.90 -13.62 -34.52
CA ARG A 263 -8.25 -13.10 -34.32
C ARG A 263 -9.09 -14.14 -33.57
N ILE A 264 -9.68 -13.72 -32.45
CA ILE A 264 -10.47 -14.59 -31.57
C ILE A 264 -11.88 -14.01 -31.47
N ASP A 265 -12.90 -14.85 -31.78
CA ASP A 265 -14.31 -14.51 -31.56
C ASP A 265 -14.60 -14.67 -30.05
N ILE A 266 -15.16 -13.59 -29.46
CA ILE A 266 -15.48 -13.51 -28.03
C ILE A 266 -16.95 -13.20 -27.78
N LYS A 267 -17.83 -13.38 -28.79
CA LYS A 267 -19.28 -13.08 -28.70
C LYS A 267 -19.97 -13.84 -27.58
N GLN A 268 -19.50 -15.06 -27.26
CA GLN A 268 -20.05 -15.89 -26.20
C GLN A 268 -19.63 -15.45 -24.79
N LEU A 269 -18.63 -14.58 -24.66
CA LEU A 269 -18.18 -14.09 -23.35
C LEU A 269 -19.06 -12.91 -22.91
N SER A 270 -19.37 -12.82 -21.64
CA SER A 270 -20.13 -11.71 -21.05
C SER A 270 -19.32 -10.42 -21.00
N VAL A 271 -19.99 -9.28 -20.77
CA VAL A 271 -19.31 -8.02 -20.43
C VAL A 271 -18.48 -8.23 -19.16
N GLY A 272 -17.22 -7.78 -19.16
CA GLY A 272 -16.32 -7.99 -18.03
C GLY A 272 -14.84 -7.81 -18.36
N ILE A 273 -14.00 -8.09 -17.38
CA ILE A 273 -12.53 -8.06 -17.48
C ILE A 273 -12.04 -9.50 -17.63
N TYR A 274 -11.13 -9.69 -18.56
CA TYR A 274 -10.56 -10.99 -18.91
C TYR A 274 -9.05 -10.89 -19.03
N THR A 275 -8.37 -12.01 -18.85
CA THR A 275 -6.93 -12.13 -19.10
C THR A 275 -6.69 -13.05 -20.30
N PHE A 276 -5.97 -12.58 -21.29
CA PHE A 276 -5.41 -13.34 -22.37
C PHE A 276 -3.98 -13.72 -22.03
N SER A 277 -3.69 -14.99 -21.96
CA SER A 277 -2.37 -15.53 -21.58
C SER A 277 -1.97 -16.71 -22.46
N GLY A 278 -0.67 -16.97 -22.49
CA GLY A 278 -0.17 -18.09 -23.30
C GLY A 278 1.33 -18.13 -23.43
N THR A 279 1.81 -18.85 -24.44
CA THR A 279 3.23 -18.99 -24.77
C THR A 279 3.49 -18.58 -26.21
N LEU A 280 4.63 -17.99 -26.44
CA LEU A 280 5.17 -17.72 -27.78
C LEU A 280 5.97 -18.93 -28.27
N ASP A 281 6.37 -18.89 -29.53
CA ASP A 281 7.15 -19.92 -30.20
C ASP A 281 8.56 -20.13 -29.63
N ASN A 282 9.12 -19.07 -29.01
CA ASN A 282 10.39 -19.14 -28.27
C ASN A 282 10.24 -19.65 -26.82
N GLY A 283 9.04 -20.10 -26.42
CA GLY A 283 8.75 -20.59 -25.06
C GLY A 283 8.41 -19.47 -24.05
N ALA A 284 8.54 -18.19 -24.39
CA ALA A 284 8.22 -17.09 -23.49
C ALA A 284 6.73 -17.04 -23.18
N PHE A 285 6.40 -16.78 -21.91
CA PHE A 285 5.03 -16.57 -21.47
C PHE A 285 4.60 -15.11 -21.68
N PHE A 286 3.31 -14.92 -21.95
CA PHE A 286 2.68 -13.61 -21.97
C PHE A 286 1.33 -13.64 -21.24
N TYR A 287 0.94 -12.48 -20.72
CA TYR A 287 -0.42 -12.23 -20.26
C TYR A 287 -0.78 -10.77 -20.50
N THR A 288 -2.02 -10.51 -20.86
CA THR A 288 -2.54 -9.15 -21.11
C THR A 288 -4.00 -9.09 -20.71
N ALA A 289 -4.38 -8.12 -19.91
CA ALA A 289 -5.78 -7.91 -19.55
C ALA A 289 -6.50 -7.15 -20.66
N PHE A 290 -7.78 -7.48 -20.89
CA PHE A 290 -8.67 -6.75 -21.77
C PHE A 290 -10.09 -6.70 -21.21
N THR A 291 -10.89 -5.77 -21.71
CA THR A 291 -12.26 -5.55 -21.27
C THR A 291 -13.23 -5.80 -22.43
N ILE A 292 -14.32 -6.50 -22.16
CA ILE A 292 -15.46 -6.62 -23.09
C ILE A 292 -16.53 -5.62 -22.66
N GLN A 293 -16.96 -4.78 -23.60
CA GLN A 293 -18.01 -3.78 -23.40
C GLN A 293 -18.98 -3.87 -24.57
N ARG A 294 -20.27 -4.03 -24.28
CA ARG A 294 -21.36 -4.09 -25.28
C ARG A 294 -22.47 -3.15 -24.90
#